data_bfc4d13594cf8c4ae63e988c0c5ecd29
#
_entry.id   bfc4d13594cf8c4ae63e988c0c5ecd29
#
_cell.length_a   1.000
_cell.length_b   1.000
_cell.length_c   1.000
_cell.angle_alpha   90.00
_cell.angle_beta   90.00
_cell.angle_gamma   90.00
#
_symmetry.space_group_name_H-M   'P 1'
#
loop_
_entity.id
_entity.type
_entity.pdbx_description
1 polymer ?
#
loop_
_entity_poly.entity_id
_entity_poly.type
_entity_poly.pdbx_seq_one_letter_code
_entity_poly.pdbx_strand_id
1 'polypeptide(L)'
;MMVENYAKIGALLALSFCLPVMAQEYQGWQFDSLHVDSSVLKADAQQIYEVLLKMLDRWNAHDIEGHLEVYWKSPDLLVVIDSEEFNGWQQLHDSYVSGYPDREAMGFIEPKRILVKLLKPDLALALIWWSASFPGSKQTVVANTTMNLQKFNEGWKIVDSHTSVVDM
;
A
#
# COMPACT_ATOMS: atom_id res chain seq x y z
N MET A 1 17.14 -11.57 33.86
CA MET A 1 16.19 -11.25 34.95
C MET A 1 15.54 -9.92 34.58
N MET A 2 14.54 -9.99 33.74
CA MET A 2 13.50 -8.98 33.42
C MET A 2 12.71 -9.45 32.21
N VAL A 3 11.93 -10.52 32.38
CA VAL A 3 10.90 -10.98 31.43
C VAL A 3 9.75 -11.55 32.29
N GLU A 4 9.10 -10.69 33.04
CA GLU A 4 7.85 -11.01 33.74
C GLU A 4 7.08 -9.70 33.90
N ASN A 5 6.15 -9.41 32.98
CA ASN A 5 5.00 -8.53 33.23
C ASN A 5 4.17 -8.23 31.96
N TYR A 6 3.82 -9.25 31.17
CA TYR A 6 2.73 -9.11 30.17
C TYR A 6 1.71 -10.24 30.26
N ALA A 7 1.29 -10.58 31.46
CA ALA A 7 0.20 -11.52 31.67
C ALA A 7 -0.83 -10.92 32.62
N LYS A 8 -1.70 -10.03 32.14
CA LYS A 8 -3.03 -9.73 32.72
C LYS A 8 -3.74 -8.65 31.87
N ILE A 9 -4.26 -9.04 30.70
CA ILE A 9 -5.41 -8.35 30.11
C ILE A 9 -6.44 -9.42 29.79
N GLY A 10 -7.60 -9.24 30.42
CA GLY A 10 -8.63 -10.21 30.65
C GLY A 10 -9.23 -10.86 29.40
N ALA A 11 -9.63 -12.10 29.60
CA ALA A 11 -10.50 -12.87 28.72
C ALA A 11 -11.86 -12.15 28.57
N LEU A 12 -12.09 -11.55 27.40
CA LEU A 12 -13.44 -11.22 26.95
C LEU A 12 -13.87 -12.35 26.02
N LEU A 13 -14.85 -13.14 26.47
CA LEU A 13 -15.54 -14.16 25.70
C LEU A 13 -16.19 -13.51 24.47
N ALA A 14 -15.57 -13.64 23.31
CA ALA A 14 -16.20 -13.33 22.03
C ALA A 14 -17.01 -14.55 21.59
N LEU A 15 -18.33 -14.44 21.68
CA LEU A 15 -19.29 -15.36 21.05
C LEU A 15 -19.01 -15.37 19.54
N SER A 16 -18.47 -16.49 19.07
CA SER A 16 -18.22 -16.77 17.67
C SER A 16 -19.57 -16.97 16.96
N PHE A 17 -20.10 -15.91 16.34
CA PHE A 17 -21.12 -16.05 15.30
C PHE A 17 -20.41 -16.48 14.02
N CYS A 18 -20.56 -17.76 13.71
CA CYS A 18 -20.19 -18.32 12.42
C CYS A 18 -21.16 -17.76 11.37
N LEU A 19 -20.83 -16.65 10.72
CA LEU A 19 -21.53 -16.18 9.53
C LEU A 19 -21.07 -16.99 8.32
N PRO A 20 -21.98 -17.36 7.40
CA PRO A 20 -21.60 -18.11 6.21
C PRO A 20 -20.61 -17.31 5.38
N VAL A 21 -19.61 -18.02 4.85
CA VAL A 21 -18.66 -17.50 3.84
C VAL A 21 -19.46 -17.16 2.59
N MET A 22 -20.07 -16.00 2.59
CA MET A 22 -20.56 -15.36 1.37
C MET A 22 -19.40 -14.60 0.78
N ALA A 23 -19.27 -14.63 -0.54
CA ALA A 23 -18.24 -13.93 -1.30
C ALA A 23 -17.98 -12.56 -0.67
N GLN A 24 -16.79 -12.42 -0.09
CA GLN A 24 -16.39 -11.18 0.55
C GLN A 24 -16.13 -10.20 -0.56
N GLU A 25 -17.19 -9.46 -0.93
CA GLU A 25 -17.02 -8.25 -1.72
C GLU A 25 -15.91 -7.44 -1.04
N TYR A 26 -14.95 -7.00 -1.82
CA TYR A 26 -13.79 -6.22 -1.42
C TYR A 26 -14.26 -4.93 -0.71
N GLN A 27 -14.68 -5.04 0.53
CA GLN A 27 -15.10 -3.92 1.39
C GLN A 27 -13.92 -3.38 2.19
N GLY A 28 -12.77 -3.30 1.57
CA GLY A 28 -11.54 -3.12 2.29
C GLY A 28 -11.00 -1.70 2.39
N TRP A 29 -11.70 -0.66 1.94
CA TRP A 29 -11.19 0.67 2.18
C TRP A 29 -11.94 1.37 3.33
N GLN A 30 -11.20 1.87 4.29
CA GLN A 30 -11.69 2.73 5.34
C GLN A 30 -11.23 4.15 5.07
N PHE A 31 -12.18 5.07 5.15
CA PHE A 31 -11.95 6.49 5.05
C PHE A 31 -12.11 7.11 6.45
N ASP A 32 -11.12 7.89 6.88
CA ASP A 32 -11.19 8.70 8.09
C ASP A 32 -10.71 10.12 7.78
N SER A 33 -11.40 11.13 8.29
CA SER A 33 -11.06 12.54 8.05
C SER A 33 -10.98 13.32 9.34
N LEU A 34 -9.96 14.13 9.45
CA LEU A 34 -9.68 14.93 10.64
C LEU A 34 -10.21 16.37 10.58
N HIS A 35 -11.02 16.86 9.72
CA HIS A 35 -11.60 18.22 9.69
C HIS A 35 -11.80 18.81 8.27
N VAL A 36 -12.43 18.15 7.33
CA VAL A 36 -12.76 18.74 6.01
C VAL A 36 -14.20 18.37 5.61
N ASP A 37 -14.86 19.21 4.82
CA ASP A 37 -16.21 18.99 4.31
C ASP A 37 -16.38 17.61 3.64
N SER A 38 -17.40 16.89 4.06
CA SER A 38 -17.58 15.45 3.75
C SER A 38 -17.75 15.12 2.27
N SER A 39 -18.15 16.06 1.41
CA SER A 39 -18.37 15.82 -0.01
C SER A 39 -17.08 15.90 -0.84
N VAL A 40 -16.23 16.88 -0.56
CA VAL A 40 -14.91 17.04 -1.19
C VAL A 40 -14.00 15.88 -0.81
N LEU A 41 -14.08 15.45 0.44
CA LEU A 41 -13.29 14.36 1.01
C LEU A 41 -13.56 13.02 0.34
N LYS A 42 -14.82 12.72 0.03
CA LYS A 42 -15.18 11.48 -0.65
C LYS A 42 -14.59 11.42 -2.07
N ALA A 43 -14.60 12.54 -2.80
CA ALA A 43 -14.06 12.59 -4.16
C ALA A 43 -12.53 12.41 -4.16
N ASP A 44 -11.82 13.08 -3.26
CA ASP A 44 -10.36 12.95 -3.15
C ASP A 44 -9.94 11.56 -2.64
N ALA A 45 -10.63 11.01 -1.66
CA ALA A 45 -10.39 9.66 -1.19
C ALA A 45 -10.63 8.61 -2.30
N GLN A 46 -11.65 8.80 -3.11
CA GLN A 46 -11.92 7.94 -4.27
C GLN A 46 -10.80 8.05 -5.33
N GLN A 47 -10.35 9.27 -5.64
CA GLN A 47 -9.23 9.46 -6.58
C GLN A 47 -7.94 8.80 -6.09
N ILE A 48 -7.62 8.93 -4.79
CA ILE A 48 -6.46 8.27 -4.18
C ILE A 48 -6.59 6.75 -4.29
N TYR A 49 -7.78 6.21 -3.97
CA TYR A 49 -8.04 4.78 -4.09
C TYR A 49 -7.82 4.28 -5.54
N GLU A 50 -8.28 5.03 -6.53
CA GLU A 50 -8.08 4.72 -7.95
C GLU A 50 -6.60 4.77 -8.35
N VAL A 51 -5.82 5.74 -7.81
CA VAL A 51 -4.36 5.80 -8.00
C VAL A 51 -3.69 4.54 -7.46
N LEU A 52 -4.09 4.09 -6.25
CA LEU A 52 -3.53 2.90 -5.63
C LEU A 52 -3.91 1.62 -6.38
N LEU A 53 -5.16 1.51 -6.84
CA LEU A 53 -5.58 0.38 -7.69
C LEU A 53 -4.82 0.37 -9.01
N LYS A 54 -4.67 1.53 -9.68
CA LYS A 54 -3.89 1.64 -10.91
C LYS A 54 -2.44 1.15 -10.69
N MET A 55 -1.81 1.53 -9.59
CA MET A 55 -0.46 1.09 -9.23
C MET A 55 -0.38 -0.45 -9.18
N LEU A 56 -1.33 -1.09 -8.48
CA LEU A 56 -1.38 -2.54 -8.31
C LEU A 56 -1.70 -3.26 -9.64
N ASP A 57 -2.66 -2.74 -10.41
CA ASP A 57 -3.05 -3.31 -11.69
C ASP A 57 -1.89 -3.27 -12.70
N ARG A 58 -1.11 -2.18 -12.71
CA ARG A 58 0.07 -2.06 -13.56
C ARG A 58 1.18 -3.00 -13.16
N TRP A 59 1.42 -3.18 -11.85
CA TRP A 59 2.32 -4.22 -11.38
C TRP A 59 1.89 -5.60 -11.88
N ASN A 60 0.63 -5.96 -11.67
CA ASN A 60 0.06 -7.26 -12.05
C ASN A 60 0.00 -7.47 -13.58
N ALA A 61 0.03 -6.38 -14.34
CA ALA A 61 0.21 -6.40 -15.80
C ALA A 61 1.69 -6.44 -16.23
N HIS A 62 2.63 -6.53 -15.28
CA HIS A 62 4.08 -6.52 -15.49
C HIS A 62 4.57 -5.23 -16.18
N ASP A 63 3.86 -4.13 -15.96
CA ASP A 63 4.13 -2.81 -16.52
C ASP A 63 4.80 -1.91 -15.45
N ILE A 64 6.14 -1.96 -15.39
CA ILE A 64 6.93 -1.15 -14.44
C ILE A 64 6.69 0.35 -14.67
N GLU A 65 6.66 0.82 -15.91
CA GLU A 65 6.48 2.23 -16.21
C GLU A 65 5.12 2.72 -15.72
N GLY A 66 4.06 1.96 -16.02
CA GLY A 66 2.71 2.27 -15.53
C GLY A 66 2.59 2.17 -14.01
N HIS A 67 3.29 1.23 -13.36
CA HIS A 67 3.36 1.13 -11.90
C HIS A 67 4.01 2.37 -11.28
N LEU A 68 5.12 2.83 -11.86
CA LEU A 68 5.86 3.98 -11.35
C LEU A 68 5.25 5.34 -11.76
N GLU A 69 4.28 5.37 -12.67
CA GLU A 69 3.61 6.61 -13.10
C GLU A 69 2.88 7.33 -11.96
N VAL A 70 2.43 6.59 -10.94
CA VAL A 70 1.72 7.16 -9.80
C VAL A 70 2.65 7.78 -8.75
N TYR A 71 3.95 7.53 -8.85
CA TYR A 71 4.94 8.16 -7.99
C TYR A 71 5.33 9.55 -8.52
N TRP A 72 5.65 10.43 -7.59
CA TRP A 72 6.14 11.76 -7.91
C TRP A 72 7.49 11.72 -8.60
N LYS A 73 7.54 12.23 -9.83
CA LYS A 73 8.74 12.23 -10.68
C LYS A 73 9.71 13.33 -10.27
N SER A 74 10.34 13.16 -9.08
CA SER A 74 11.19 14.15 -8.44
C SER A 74 12.46 13.52 -7.85
N PRO A 75 13.56 14.26 -7.75
CA PRO A 75 14.71 13.85 -6.95
C PRO A 75 14.40 13.79 -5.44
N ASP A 76 13.31 14.42 -4.99
CA ASP A 76 12.91 14.45 -3.59
C ASP A 76 11.97 13.30 -3.19
N LEU A 77 11.61 12.40 -4.12
CA LEU A 77 10.89 11.18 -3.80
C LEU A 77 11.72 10.32 -2.86
N LEU A 78 11.11 9.79 -1.79
CA LEU A 78 11.73 8.82 -0.91
C LEU A 78 10.93 7.52 -0.89
N VAL A 79 11.59 6.41 -1.20
CA VAL A 79 10.99 5.07 -1.09
C VAL A 79 11.90 4.19 -0.26
N VAL A 80 11.31 3.49 0.72
CA VAL A 80 12.02 2.51 1.55
C VAL A 80 11.33 1.15 1.40
N ILE A 81 12.09 0.12 1.11
CA ILE A 81 11.62 -1.26 1.05
C ILE A 81 12.48 -2.07 2.03
N ASP A 82 11.88 -2.47 3.15
CA ASP A 82 12.56 -3.02 4.32
C ASP A 82 13.68 -2.10 4.82
N SER A 83 14.93 -2.39 4.50
CA SER A 83 16.09 -1.59 4.87
C SER A 83 16.75 -0.90 3.67
N GLU A 84 16.22 -1.08 2.47
CA GLU A 84 16.76 -0.48 1.27
C GLU A 84 16.08 0.85 0.99
N GLU A 85 16.87 1.90 0.76
CA GLU A 85 16.42 3.27 0.57
C GLU A 85 16.70 3.73 -0.87
N PHE A 86 15.68 4.29 -1.51
CA PHE A 86 15.74 4.86 -2.86
C PHE A 86 15.45 6.36 -2.77
N ASN A 87 16.47 7.17 -3.08
CA ASN A 87 16.40 8.62 -3.07
C ASN A 87 16.20 9.15 -4.50
N GLY A 88 15.02 9.64 -4.79
CA GLY A 88 14.60 10.14 -6.09
C GLY A 88 13.98 9.07 -7.00
N TRP A 89 13.09 9.55 -7.87
CA TRP A 89 12.34 8.71 -8.80
C TRP A 89 13.24 7.90 -9.73
N GLN A 90 14.36 8.49 -10.20
CA GLN A 90 15.26 7.82 -11.13
C GLN A 90 15.93 6.59 -10.49
N GLN A 91 16.38 6.72 -9.24
CA GLN A 91 17.00 5.59 -8.53
C GLN A 91 16.00 4.45 -8.33
N LEU A 92 14.75 4.77 -7.94
CA LEU A 92 13.68 3.79 -7.82
C LEU A 92 13.42 3.10 -9.16
N HIS A 93 13.26 3.87 -10.25
CA HIS A 93 13.04 3.34 -11.59
C HIS A 93 14.13 2.37 -12.04
N ASP A 94 15.40 2.78 -11.91
CA ASP A 94 16.54 1.97 -12.34
C ASP A 94 16.67 0.68 -11.53
N SER A 95 16.34 0.73 -10.24
CA SER A 95 16.27 -0.44 -9.36
C SER A 95 15.21 -1.44 -9.85
N TYR A 96 13.99 -0.98 -10.18
CA TYR A 96 12.93 -1.85 -10.69
C TYR A 96 13.28 -2.45 -12.05
N VAL A 97 13.80 -1.64 -12.97
CA VAL A 97 14.19 -2.12 -14.32
C VAL A 97 15.30 -3.16 -14.24
N SER A 98 16.30 -2.95 -13.37
CA SER A 98 17.42 -3.89 -13.19
C SER A 98 17.02 -5.12 -12.36
N GLY A 99 16.14 -4.95 -11.37
CA GLY A 99 15.65 -6.04 -10.52
C GLY A 99 14.72 -7.02 -11.22
N TYR A 100 13.99 -6.54 -12.24
CA TYR A 100 13.04 -7.34 -13.03
C TYR A 100 13.35 -7.28 -14.53
N PRO A 101 14.53 -7.78 -14.98
CA PRO A 101 14.85 -7.84 -16.41
C PRO A 101 13.91 -8.76 -17.18
N ASP A 102 13.44 -9.83 -16.53
CA ASP A 102 12.31 -10.63 -16.96
C ASP A 102 11.05 -10.14 -16.23
N ARG A 103 10.13 -9.54 -16.97
CA ARG A 103 8.90 -8.94 -16.42
C ARG A 103 7.97 -9.96 -15.79
N GLU A 104 7.96 -11.20 -16.24
CA GLU A 104 7.16 -12.26 -15.62
C GLU A 104 7.64 -12.61 -14.21
N ALA A 105 8.91 -12.32 -13.89
CA ALA A 105 9.46 -12.48 -12.53
C ALA A 105 8.87 -11.48 -11.49
N MET A 106 8.16 -10.44 -11.91
CA MET A 106 7.50 -9.49 -11.01
C MET A 106 6.45 -10.15 -10.11
N GLY A 107 5.88 -11.28 -10.54
CA GLY A 107 4.86 -11.97 -9.76
C GLY A 107 3.53 -11.21 -9.71
N PHE A 108 2.67 -11.59 -8.77
CA PHE A 108 1.32 -11.05 -8.63
C PHE A 108 1.09 -10.55 -7.21
N ILE A 109 0.62 -9.31 -7.06
CA ILE A 109 0.24 -8.69 -5.79
C ILE A 109 -1.27 -8.71 -5.64
N GLU A 110 -1.74 -9.21 -4.50
CA GLU A 110 -3.14 -9.18 -4.09
C GLU A 110 -3.30 -8.24 -2.89
N PRO A 111 -3.99 -7.10 -3.05
CA PRO A 111 -4.30 -6.24 -1.91
C PRO A 111 -5.29 -6.93 -0.98
N LYS A 112 -5.06 -6.86 0.33
CA LYS A 112 -5.93 -7.42 1.36
C LYS A 112 -6.75 -6.35 2.06
N ARG A 113 -6.20 -5.15 2.18
CA ARG A 113 -6.86 -3.99 2.79
C ARG A 113 -6.20 -2.72 2.29
N ILE A 114 -7.00 -1.69 2.05
CA ILE A 114 -6.53 -0.33 1.75
C ILE A 114 -7.20 0.63 2.72
N LEU A 115 -6.39 1.46 3.39
CA LEU A 115 -6.85 2.55 4.25
C LEU A 115 -6.35 3.86 3.64
N VAL A 116 -7.23 4.83 3.47
CA VAL A 116 -6.88 6.19 3.04
C VAL A 116 -7.32 7.17 4.12
N LYS A 117 -6.42 8.08 4.50
CA LYS A 117 -6.66 9.13 5.47
C LYS A 117 -6.23 10.47 4.91
N LEU A 118 -7.18 11.37 4.66
CA LEU A 118 -6.86 12.76 4.30
C LEU A 118 -6.39 13.51 5.54
N LEU A 119 -5.18 14.05 5.47
CA LEU A 119 -4.55 14.84 6.53
C LEU A 119 -4.79 16.34 6.32
N LYS A 120 -4.82 16.74 5.04
CA LYS A 120 -5.10 18.11 4.55
C LYS A 120 -5.81 18.01 3.19
N PRO A 121 -6.33 19.10 2.63
CA PRO A 121 -6.96 19.10 1.31
C PRO A 121 -6.06 18.59 0.18
N ASP A 122 -4.75 18.66 0.37
CA ASP A 122 -3.72 18.32 -0.61
C ASP A 122 -2.72 17.27 -0.11
N LEU A 123 -2.93 16.71 1.08
CA LEU A 123 -2.04 15.71 1.69
C LEU A 123 -2.85 14.54 2.26
N ALA A 124 -2.47 13.34 1.90
CA ALA A 124 -3.07 12.11 2.39
C ALA A 124 -2.02 11.08 2.84
N LEU A 125 -2.44 10.21 3.76
CA LEU A 125 -1.74 8.99 4.11
C LEU A 125 -2.55 7.81 3.58
N ALA A 126 -1.89 6.85 2.95
CA ALA A 126 -2.48 5.56 2.60
C ALA A 126 -1.69 4.42 3.23
N LEU A 127 -2.38 3.33 3.53
CA LEU A 127 -1.79 2.10 4.01
C LEU A 127 -2.43 0.92 3.29
N ILE A 128 -1.59 0.08 2.68
CA ILE A 128 -2.01 -1.12 1.97
C ILE A 128 -1.41 -2.34 2.68
N TRP A 129 -2.24 -3.29 3.05
CA TRP A 129 -1.85 -4.66 3.39
C TRP A 129 -2.00 -5.50 2.13
N TRP A 130 -0.99 -6.26 1.79
CA TRP A 130 -0.96 -7.05 0.58
C TRP A 130 -0.18 -8.36 0.74
N SER A 131 -0.45 -9.28 -0.15
CA SER A 131 0.37 -10.47 -0.32
C SER A 131 0.86 -10.57 -1.76
N ALA A 132 2.02 -11.15 -1.96
CA ALA A 132 2.58 -11.40 -3.29
C ALA A 132 2.96 -12.87 -3.47
N SER A 133 2.72 -13.37 -4.67
CA SER A 133 3.18 -14.67 -5.13
C SER A 133 4.11 -14.49 -6.32
N PHE A 134 5.18 -15.28 -6.36
CA PHE A 134 6.20 -15.19 -7.40
C PHE A 134 6.31 -16.50 -8.17
N PRO A 135 6.56 -16.47 -9.50
CA PRO A 135 6.72 -17.67 -10.31
C PRO A 135 7.82 -18.58 -9.75
N GLY A 136 7.52 -19.85 -9.62
CA GLY A 136 8.47 -20.85 -9.13
C GLY A 136 8.65 -20.89 -7.61
N SER A 137 8.13 -19.91 -6.86
CA SER A 137 8.13 -19.91 -5.40
C SER A 137 6.85 -20.57 -4.86
N LYS A 138 6.99 -21.35 -3.78
CA LYS A 138 5.84 -21.82 -2.97
C LYS A 138 5.52 -20.89 -1.80
N GLN A 139 6.38 -19.92 -1.54
CA GLN A 139 6.22 -18.95 -0.47
C GLN A 139 5.40 -17.76 -0.96
N THR A 140 4.57 -17.24 -0.08
CA THR A 140 3.80 -16.02 -0.27
C THR A 140 4.42 -14.95 0.62
N VAL A 141 4.84 -13.84 0.02
CA VAL A 141 5.27 -12.67 0.79
C VAL A 141 4.04 -11.95 1.31
N VAL A 142 4.03 -11.58 2.59
CA VAL A 142 3.02 -10.74 3.22
C VAL A 142 3.68 -9.46 3.69
N ALA A 143 3.11 -8.34 3.29
CA ALA A 143 3.69 -7.04 3.60
C ALA A 143 2.63 -5.96 3.80
N ASN A 144 3.07 -4.83 4.32
CA ASN A 144 2.30 -3.60 4.32
C ASN A 144 3.15 -2.43 3.82
N THR A 145 2.49 -1.50 3.15
CA THR A 145 3.12 -0.29 2.62
C THR A 145 2.37 0.92 3.11
N THR A 146 3.05 1.81 3.82
CA THR A 146 2.58 3.14 4.16
C THR A 146 3.06 4.14 3.12
N MET A 147 2.20 5.05 2.69
CA MET A 147 2.48 6.04 1.65
C MET A 147 1.94 7.39 2.06
N ASN A 148 2.68 8.46 1.78
CA ASN A 148 2.13 9.80 1.73
C ASN A 148 1.87 10.20 0.28
N LEU A 149 0.70 10.80 0.06
CA LEU A 149 0.31 11.29 -1.25
C LEU A 149 0.07 12.78 -1.18
N GLN A 150 0.61 13.50 -2.16
CA GLN A 150 0.42 14.94 -2.37
C GLN A 150 -0.45 15.16 -3.61
N LYS A 151 -1.38 16.12 -3.52
CA LYS A 151 -2.19 16.54 -4.65
C LYS A 151 -1.45 17.61 -5.46
N PHE A 152 -1.20 17.31 -6.72
CA PHE A 152 -0.64 18.23 -7.72
C PHE A 152 -1.71 18.64 -8.73
N ASN A 153 -1.37 19.51 -9.67
CA ASN A 153 -2.28 19.91 -10.76
C ASN A 153 -2.70 18.73 -11.65
N GLU A 154 -1.79 17.75 -11.83
CA GLU A 154 -2.01 16.52 -12.59
C GLU A 154 -2.68 15.40 -11.77
N GLY A 155 -3.03 15.64 -10.52
CA GLY A 155 -3.67 14.70 -9.61
C GLY A 155 -2.80 14.27 -8.42
N TRP A 156 -3.23 13.22 -7.74
CA TRP A 156 -2.53 12.67 -6.58
C TRP A 156 -1.31 11.85 -6.99
N LYS A 157 -0.18 12.08 -6.32
CA LYS A 157 1.07 11.33 -6.50
C LYS A 157 1.62 10.85 -5.16
N ILE A 158 2.22 9.68 -5.16
CA ILE A 158 2.97 9.15 -4.00
C ILE A 158 4.28 9.93 -3.92
N VAL A 159 4.52 10.61 -2.80
CA VAL A 159 5.72 11.42 -2.56
C VAL A 159 6.72 10.73 -1.65
N ASP A 160 6.27 9.80 -0.83
CA ASP A 160 7.10 8.85 -0.11
C ASP A 160 6.35 7.54 0.17
N SER A 161 7.09 6.46 0.38
CA SER A 161 6.52 5.20 0.84
C SER A 161 7.52 4.36 1.63
N HIS A 162 6.97 3.56 2.55
CA HIS A 162 7.74 2.56 3.28
C HIS A 162 7.00 1.22 3.25
N THR A 163 7.67 0.20 2.76
CA THR A 163 7.19 -1.18 2.77
C THR A 163 7.93 -1.99 3.82
N SER A 164 7.17 -2.68 4.67
CA SER A 164 7.70 -3.67 5.61
C SER A 164 7.19 -5.05 5.22
N VAL A 165 8.10 -5.99 4.98
CA VAL A 165 7.76 -7.41 4.81
C VAL A 165 7.48 -7.99 6.21
N VAL A 166 6.33 -8.66 6.35
CA VAL A 166 5.85 -9.18 7.63
C VAL A 166 6.16 -10.67 7.75
N ASP A 167 6.04 -11.38 6.63
CA ASP A 167 6.29 -12.84 6.56
C ASP A 167 6.68 -13.24 5.13
N MET A 168 7.45 -14.33 5.03
CA MET A 168 7.93 -14.91 3.76
C MET A 168 7.75 -16.42 3.75
#